data_e4149a55a39e1e05d19f40ef6e357c5a
#
_entry.id   e4149a55a39e1e05d19f40ef6e357c5a
#
_cell.length_a   1.000
_cell.length_b   1.000
_cell.length_c   1.000
_cell.angle_alpha   90.00
_cell.angle_beta   90.00
_cell.angle_gamma   90.00
#
_symmetry.space_group_name_H-M   'P 1'
#
loop_
_entity.id
_entity.type
_entity.pdbx_description
1 polymer ?
#
loop_
_entity_poly.entity_id
_entity_poly.type
_entity_poly.pdbx_seq_one_letter_code
_entity_poly.pdbx_strand_id
1 'polypeptide(L)'
;MISGKNQGDVEQLLNTDLGWTRAVLAKGSHIVWSFESAPTLQDIDEEVQAFEELWGCPPQLIVVDNLMDVATDGGEEFASMRAIMKELKYLARATNAAVVVLHHTSEAVQGTPCQPRSAIQGKVAQLPALICTLGVVGTSMGVAPVKNRYGKADAGGALMTWIAFNPEYMFVDDIPENV
;
A
#
# COMPACT_ATOMS: atom_id res chain seq x y z
N MET A 1 4.41 -0.71 14.76
CA MET A 1 5.76 -1.24 14.43
C MET A 1 6.01 -2.53 15.19
N ILE A 2 6.49 -3.58 14.52
CA ILE A 2 6.69 -4.91 15.12
C ILE A 2 7.85 -4.88 16.16
N SER A 3 8.88 -4.10 15.91
CA SER A 3 10.09 -4.05 16.74
C SER A 3 10.06 -3.04 17.89
N GLY A 4 9.32 -1.95 17.77
CA GLY A 4 9.33 -0.82 18.71
C GLY A 4 10.64 -0.01 18.71
N LYS A 5 11.47 -0.16 17.66
CA LYS A 5 12.80 0.47 17.54
C LYS A 5 12.88 1.31 16.27
N ASN A 6 13.76 2.31 16.26
CA ASN A 6 14.03 3.09 15.06
C ASN A 6 14.76 2.25 14.00
N GLN A 7 14.84 2.76 12.77
CA GLN A 7 15.41 2.03 11.64
C GLN A 7 16.88 1.66 11.87
N GLY A 8 17.71 2.57 12.38
CA GLY A 8 19.13 2.32 12.63
C GLY A 8 19.38 1.22 13.67
N ASP A 9 18.60 1.22 14.76
CA ASP A 9 18.66 0.17 15.76
C ASP A 9 18.22 -1.19 15.18
N VAL A 10 17.20 -1.20 14.32
CA VAL A 10 16.73 -2.41 13.65
C VAL A 10 17.83 -2.97 12.74
N GLU A 11 18.43 -2.15 11.90
CA GLU A 11 19.53 -2.57 11.01
C GLU A 11 20.71 -3.15 11.78
N GLN A 12 21.09 -2.51 12.90
CA GLN A 12 22.14 -3.02 13.76
C GLN A 12 21.78 -4.39 14.37
N LEU A 13 20.58 -4.53 14.92
CA LEU A 13 20.14 -5.76 15.56
C LEU A 13 19.95 -6.92 14.58
N LEU A 14 19.48 -6.66 13.37
CA LEU A 14 19.39 -7.67 12.30
C LEU A 14 20.76 -8.30 12.01
N ASN A 15 21.84 -7.53 12.12
CA ASN A 15 23.21 -7.98 11.86
C ASN A 15 23.92 -8.57 13.09
N THR A 16 23.48 -8.24 14.30
CA THR A 16 24.23 -8.56 15.54
C THR A 16 23.51 -9.47 16.51
N ASP A 17 22.16 -9.53 16.48
CA ASP A 17 21.35 -10.33 17.41
C ASP A 17 20.37 -11.26 16.68
N LEU A 18 20.83 -12.46 16.39
CA LEU A 18 20.01 -13.47 15.69
C LEU A 18 18.77 -13.90 16.51
N GLY A 19 18.88 -13.88 17.85
CA GLY A 19 17.76 -14.22 18.74
C GLY A 19 16.64 -13.20 18.64
N TRP A 20 17.00 -11.92 18.73
CA TRP A 20 16.06 -10.81 18.55
C TRP A 20 15.44 -10.82 17.14
N THR A 21 16.28 -11.00 16.11
CA THR A 21 15.83 -11.08 14.71
C THR A 21 14.75 -12.15 14.52
N ARG A 22 14.99 -13.36 15.00
CA ARG A 22 14.02 -14.47 14.94
C ARG A 22 12.73 -14.14 15.68
N ALA A 23 12.82 -13.56 16.87
CA ALA A 23 11.66 -13.21 17.68
C ALA A 23 10.79 -12.12 17.02
N VAL A 24 11.42 -11.15 16.33
CA VAL A 24 10.69 -10.10 15.59
C VAL A 24 10.06 -10.65 14.33
N LEU A 25 10.79 -11.44 13.53
CA LEU A 25 10.27 -12.05 12.31
C LEU A 25 9.12 -13.03 12.60
N ALA A 26 9.16 -13.74 13.72
CA ALA A 26 8.08 -14.63 14.14
C ALA A 26 6.74 -13.92 14.35
N LYS A 27 6.75 -12.62 14.72
CA LYS A 27 5.52 -11.81 14.84
C LYS A 27 4.85 -11.54 13.48
N GLY A 28 5.62 -11.56 12.40
CA GLY A 28 5.15 -11.38 11.02
C GLY A 28 5.06 -12.70 10.23
N SER A 29 5.06 -13.86 10.89
CA SER A 29 5.12 -15.17 10.24
C SER A 29 3.90 -15.48 9.34
N HIS A 30 2.81 -14.73 9.48
CA HIS A 30 1.61 -14.82 8.63
C HIS A 30 1.69 -13.93 7.38
N ILE A 31 2.79 -13.18 7.20
CA ILE A 31 3.04 -12.33 6.04
C ILE A 31 4.04 -13.05 5.14
N VAL A 32 3.68 -13.22 3.88
CA VAL A 32 4.59 -13.66 2.83
C VAL A 32 5.07 -12.43 2.06
N TRP A 33 6.37 -12.36 1.82
CA TRP A 33 7.01 -11.24 1.13
C TRP A 33 7.56 -11.72 -0.20
N SER A 34 7.18 -11.07 -1.28
CA SER A 34 7.85 -11.18 -2.57
C SER A 34 8.68 -9.93 -2.80
N PHE A 35 9.94 -10.10 -3.20
CA PHE A 35 10.89 -9.02 -3.47
C PHE A 35 11.26 -8.94 -4.95
N GLU A 36 10.39 -9.49 -5.82
CA GLU A 36 10.56 -9.31 -7.27
C GLU A 36 10.42 -7.83 -7.63
N SER A 37 11.42 -7.28 -8.32
CA SER A 37 11.49 -5.84 -8.61
C SER A 37 10.59 -5.41 -9.76
N ALA A 38 10.20 -6.35 -10.62
CA ALA A 38 9.32 -6.11 -11.75
C ALA A 38 8.39 -7.31 -11.99
N PRO A 39 7.51 -7.63 -11.02
CA PRO A 39 6.64 -8.79 -11.12
C PRO A 39 5.67 -8.63 -12.29
N THR A 40 5.43 -9.69 -13.02
CA THR A 40 4.32 -9.77 -13.97
C THR A 40 3.02 -10.08 -13.24
N LEU A 41 1.88 -9.92 -13.90
CA LEU A 41 0.59 -10.37 -13.35
C LEU A 41 0.56 -11.88 -13.11
N GLN A 42 1.30 -12.65 -13.92
CA GLN A 42 1.45 -14.09 -13.74
C GLN A 42 2.23 -14.40 -12.46
N ASP A 43 3.34 -13.70 -12.20
CA ASP A 43 4.12 -13.89 -10.97
C ASP A 43 3.26 -13.60 -9.72
N ILE A 44 2.44 -12.54 -9.76
CA ILE A 44 1.51 -12.22 -8.67
C ILE A 44 0.48 -13.35 -8.47
N ASP A 45 -0.05 -13.92 -9.54
CA ASP A 45 -1.01 -15.02 -9.46
C ASP A 45 -0.37 -16.30 -8.92
N GLU A 46 0.85 -16.61 -9.35
CA GLU A 46 1.64 -17.75 -8.87
C GLU A 46 1.97 -17.63 -7.38
N GLU A 47 2.33 -16.43 -6.90
CA GLU A 47 2.57 -16.15 -5.47
C GLU A 47 1.28 -16.33 -4.63
N VAL A 48 0.14 -15.92 -5.15
CA VAL A 48 -1.16 -16.13 -4.49
C VAL A 48 -1.53 -17.60 -4.42
N GLN A 49 -1.29 -18.36 -5.49
CA GLN A 49 -1.50 -19.80 -5.51
C GLN A 49 -0.56 -20.52 -4.53
N ALA A 50 0.72 -20.17 -4.52
CA ALA A 50 1.69 -20.72 -3.57
C ALA A 50 1.30 -20.43 -2.12
N PHE A 51 0.76 -19.22 -1.84
CA PHE A 51 0.21 -18.90 -0.54
C PHE A 51 -0.97 -19.82 -0.18
N GLU A 52 -1.90 -20.02 -1.10
CA GLU A 52 -3.06 -20.89 -0.87
C GLU A 52 -2.66 -22.36 -0.64
N GLU A 53 -1.68 -22.85 -1.39
CA GLU A 53 -1.12 -24.19 -1.17
C GLU A 53 -0.48 -24.34 0.21
N LEU A 54 0.25 -23.32 0.67
CA LEU A 54 0.95 -23.33 1.96
C LEU A 54 -0.01 -23.22 3.15
N TRP A 55 -1.05 -22.39 3.04
CA TRP A 55 -1.93 -22.05 4.15
C TRP A 55 -3.31 -22.69 4.08
N GLY A 56 -3.66 -23.35 2.98
CA GLY A 56 -4.95 -23.96 2.74
C GLY A 56 -6.11 -23.00 2.49
N CYS A 57 -5.80 -21.72 2.29
CA CYS A 57 -6.77 -20.67 1.95
C CYS A 57 -6.05 -19.51 1.25
N PRO A 58 -6.75 -18.75 0.39
CA PRO A 58 -6.18 -17.57 -0.24
C PRO A 58 -5.86 -16.48 0.80
N PRO A 59 -4.91 -15.55 0.49
CA PRO A 59 -4.61 -14.44 1.37
C PRO A 59 -5.83 -13.53 1.56
N GLN A 60 -6.00 -12.96 2.75
CA GLN A 60 -7.07 -11.99 3.02
C GLN A 60 -6.72 -10.59 2.53
N LEU A 61 -5.43 -10.29 2.43
CA LEU A 61 -4.88 -9.02 1.97
C LEU A 61 -3.72 -9.26 1.00
N ILE A 62 -3.76 -8.58 -0.13
CA ILE A 62 -2.67 -8.53 -1.11
C ILE A 62 -2.25 -7.07 -1.24
N VAL A 63 -0.96 -6.78 -1.08
CA VAL A 63 -0.41 -5.43 -1.23
C VAL A 63 0.55 -5.42 -2.40
N VAL A 64 0.34 -4.51 -3.34
CA VAL A 64 1.23 -4.27 -4.50
C VAL A 64 1.88 -2.90 -4.34
N ASP A 65 3.18 -2.87 -4.12
CA ASP A 65 3.98 -1.67 -3.95
C ASP A 65 5.09 -1.68 -5.02
N ASN A 66 4.93 -0.98 -6.16
CA ASN A 66 3.77 -0.17 -6.53
C ASN A 66 3.22 -0.58 -7.93
N LEU A 67 2.15 0.05 -8.36
CA LEU A 67 1.50 -0.24 -9.64
C LEU A 67 2.42 -0.09 -10.87
N MET A 68 3.35 0.87 -10.82
CA MET A 68 4.24 1.18 -11.95
C MET A 68 5.34 0.13 -12.12
N ASP A 69 5.65 -0.64 -11.09
CA ASP A 69 6.68 -1.67 -11.12
C ASP A 69 6.16 -3.00 -11.67
N VAL A 70 4.83 -3.13 -11.83
CA VAL A 70 4.26 -4.35 -12.43
C VAL A 70 4.59 -4.38 -13.92
N ALA A 71 5.37 -5.37 -14.33
CA ALA A 71 5.84 -5.53 -15.71
C ALA A 71 4.70 -5.83 -16.68
N THR A 72 4.83 -5.31 -17.88
CA THR A 72 3.89 -5.53 -19.00
C THR A 72 4.65 -5.89 -20.26
N ASP A 73 4.01 -6.62 -21.17
CA ASP A 73 4.60 -7.04 -22.45
C ASP A 73 4.83 -5.91 -23.47
N GLY A 74 4.74 -4.65 -23.02
CA GLY A 74 4.87 -3.45 -23.83
C GLY A 74 3.51 -2.80 -24.14
N GLY A 75 3.57 -1.60 -24.70
CA GLY A 75 2.40 -0.79 -25.01
C GLY A 75 2.50 0.63 -24.41
N GLU A 76 1.44 1.42 -24.57
CA GLU A 76 1.37 2.71 -23.88
C GLU A 76 1.27 2.47 -22.36
N GLU A 77 2.13 3.10 -21.58
CA GLU A 77 2.24 2.97 -20.12
C GLU A 77 0.88 3.09 -19.41
N PHE A 78 0.07 4.08 -19.77
CA PHE A 78 -1.24 4.30 -19.14
C PHE A 78 -2.30 3.27 -19.53
N ALA A 79 -2.21 2.69 -20.73
CA ALA A 79 -3.08 1.59 -21.14
C ALA A 79 -2.74 0.32 -20.36
N SER A 80 -1.45 0.07 -20.18
CA SER A 80 -0.90 -1.04 -19.40
C SER A 80 -1.33 -0.97 -17.93
N MET A 81 -1.18 0.18 -17.25
CA MET A 81 -1.64 0.36 -15.87
C MET A 81 -3.14 0.08 -15.70
N ARG A 82 -3.95 0.49 -16.66
CA ARG A 82 -5.40 0.21 -16.61
C ARG A 82 -5.72 -1.28 -16.80
N ALA A 83 -4.94 -1.99 -17.61
CA ALA A 83 -5.07 -3.43 -17.77
C ALA A 83 -4.69 -4.14 -16.46
N ILE A 84 -3.53 -3.81 -15.87
CA ILE A 84 -3.10 -4.34 -14.57
C ILE A 84 -4.19 -4.13 -13.51
N MET A 85 -4.71 -2.92 -13.37
CA MET A 85 -5.77 -2.63 -12.40
C MET A 85 -7.05 -3.42 -12.60
N LYS A 86 -7.37 -3.83 -13.85
CA LYS A 86 -8.52 -4.70 -14.11
C LYS A 86 -8.26 -6.13 -13.64
N GLU A 87 -7.05 -6.64 -13.90
CA GLU A 87 -6.65 -7.99 -13.48
C GLU A 87 -6.54 -8.06 -11.95
N LEU A 88 -5.94 -7.08 -11.29
CA LEU A 88 -5.90 -7.01 -9.81
C LEU A 88 -7.32 -6.95 -9.21
N LYS A 89 -8.24 -6.27 -9.88
CA LYS A 89 -9.65 -6.28 -9.46
C LYS A 89 -10.33 -7.63 -9.68
N TYR A 90 -9.95 -8.35 -10.74
CA TYR A 90 -10.39 -9.72 -10.96
C TYR A 90 -9.84 -10.64 -9.86
N LEU A 91 -8.55 -10.55 -9.58
CA LEU A 91 -7.87 -11.29 -8.50
C LEU A 91 -8.57 -11.08 -7.14
N ALA A 92 -8.87 -9.82 -6.79
CA ALA A 92 -9.62 -9.49 -5.56
C ALA A 92 -10.97 -10.19 -5.46
N ARG A 93 -11.65 -10.40 -6.59
CA ARG A 93 -12.93 -11.10 -6.61
C ARG A 93 -12.77 -12.62 -6.58
N ALA A 94 -11.77 -13.14 -7.27
CA ALA A 94 -11.50 -14.57 -7.33
C ALA A 94 -11.08 -15.13 -5.98
N THR A 95 -10.24 -14.38 -5.25
CA THR A 95 -9.72 -14.76 -3.93
C THR A 95 -10.56 -14.29 -2.75
N ASN A 96 -11.50 -13.36 -2.97
CA ASN A 96 -12.20 -12.60 -1.92
C ASN A 96 -11.24 -11.81 -1.01
N ALA A 97 -10.05 -11.48 -1.50
CA ALA A 97 -9.04 -10.69 -0.79
C ALA A 97 -9.29 -9.19 -0.93
N ALA A 98 -8.84 -8.42 0.05
CA ALA A 98 -8.62 -7.00 -0.13
C ALA A 98 -7.32 -6.79 -0.90
N VAL A 99 -7.38 -6.15 -2.08
CA VAL A 99 -6.18 -5.79 -2.86
C VAL A 99 -5.92 -4.29 -2.69
N VAL A 100 -4.79 -3.98 -2.07
CA VAL A 100 -4.29 -2.61 -1.86
C VAL A 100 -3.15 -2.38 -2.83
N VAL A 101 -3.25 -1.31 -3.62
CA VAL A 101 -2.24 -0.95 -4.62
C VAL A 101 -1.71 0.43 -4.31
N LEU A 102 -0.41 0.55 -4.12
CA LEU A 102 0.26 1.83 -3.98
C LEU A 102 0.51 2.43 -5.37
N HIS A 103 0.38 3.73 -5.47
CA HIS A 103 0.60 4.42 -6.73
C HIS A 103 0.96 5.87 -6.50
N HIS A 104 1.74 6.44 -7.43
CA HIS A 104 2.17 7.82 -7.35
C HIS A 104 1.09 8.79 -7.83
N THR A 105 1.12 9.99 -7.25
CA THR A 105 0.43 11.15 -7.81
C THR A 105 1.40 11.93 -8.70
N SER A 106 0.88 12.72 -9.63
CA SER A 106 1.65 13.77 -10.32
C SER A 106 2.12 14.81 -9.31
N GLU A 107 2.89 15.79 -9.77
CA GLU A 107 3.41 16.88 -8.93
C GLU A 107 2.34 17.46 -8.01
N ALA A 108 2.74 17.76 -6.77
CA ALA A 108 1.86 18.22 -5.72
C ALA A 108 1.12 19.52 -6.15
N VAL A 109 -0.19 19.50 -6.03
CA VAL A 109 -0.99 20.72 -6.12
C VAL A 109 -0.67 21.55 -4.88
N GLN A 110 -0.18 22.78 -5.07
CA GLN A 110 0.18 23.66 -3.96
C GLN A 110 -1.02 23.92 -3.05
N GLY A 111 -0.78 23.85 -1.74
CA GLY A 111 -1.76 24.22 -0.72
C GLY A 111 -2.63 23.10 -0.18
N THR A 112 -2.54 21.88 -0.72
CA THR A 112 -3.28 20.73 -0.17
C THR A 112 -2.30 19.63 0.27
N PRO A 113 -2.31 19.20 1.54
CA PRO A 113 -1.47 18.10 2.00
C PRO A 113 -1.79 16.79 1.27
N CYS A 114 -3.07 16.44 1.15
CA CYS A 114 -3.51 15.29 0.38
C CYS A 114 -3.86 15.68 -1.05
N GLN A 115 -3.31 14.97 -2.02
CA GLN A 115 -3.51 15.30 -3.42
C GLN A 115 -4.92 14.98 -3.90
N PRO A 116 -5.52 15.78 -4.79
CA PRO A 116 -6.84 15.50 -5.35
C PRO A 116 -6.82 14.25 -6.25
N ARG A 117 -7.98 13.66 -6.46
CA ARG A 117 -8.15 12.50 -7.35
C ARG A 117 -7.62 12.74 -8.77
N SER A 118 -7.67 13.97 -9.26
CA SER A 118 -7.15 14.34 -10.59
C SER A 118 -5.63 14.23 -10.71
N ALA A 119 -4.90 14.26 -9.60
CA ALA A 119 -3.46 14.11 -9.57
C ALA A 119 -2.99 12.64 -9.68
N ILE A 120 -3.90 11.68 -9.65
CA ILE A 120 -3.55 10.26 -9.78
C ILE A 120 -3.15 9.97 -11.23
N GLN A 121 -1.95 9.48 -11.42
CA GLN A 121 -1.39 9.19 -12.74
C GLN A 121 -2.14 8.05 -13.46
N GLY A 122 -2.01 7.98 -14.79
CA GLY A 122 -2.49 6.86 -15.60
C GLY A 122 -3.99 6.75 -15.78
N LYS A 123 -4.79 7.71 -15.31
CA LYS A 123 -6.27 7.67 -15.39
C LYS A 123 -6.88 6.40 -14.76
N VAL A 124 -6.17 5.77 -13.83
CA VAL A 124 -6.61 4.53 -13.15
C VAL A 124 -7.66 4.78 -12.07
N ALA A 125 -7.87 6.03 -11.66
CA ALA A 125 -8.77 6.44 -10.58
C ALA A 125 -10.25 5.99 -10.76
N GLN A 126 -10.64 5.55 -11.94
CA GLN A 126 -11.99 5.06 -12.20
C GLN A 126 -12.22 3.62 -11.71
N LEU A 127 -11.17 2.81 -11.61
CA LEU A 127 -11.26 1.36 -11.40
C LEU A 127 -11.40 0.97 -9.91
N PRO A 128 -10.59 1.47 -8.95
CA PRO A 128 -10.71 1.11 -7.54
C PRO A 128 -12.06 1.46 -6.93
N ALA A 129 -12.47 0.72 -5.91
CA ALA A 129 -13.67 1.03 -5.12
C ALA A 129 -13.42 2.17 -4.13
N LEU A 130 -12.22 2.19 -3.55
CA LEU A 130 -11.73 3.21 -2.63
C LEU A 130 -10.40 3.74 -3.14
N ILE A 131 -10.17 5.03 -2.99
CA ILE A 131 -8.88 5.69 -3.19
C ILE A 131 -8.67 6.65 -2.04
N CYS A 132 -7.57 6.46 -1.33
CA CYS A 132 -7.08 7.40 -0.35
C CYS A 132 -5.78 8.04 -0.86
N THR A 133 -5.67 9.36 -0.75
CA THR A 133 -4.40 10.05 -0.92
C THR A 133 -3.82 10.38 0.43
N LEU A 134 -2.50 10.27 0.53
CA LEU A 134 -1.75 10.51 1.75
C LEU A 134 -0.92 11.77 1.59
N GLY A 135 -0.81 12.53 2.67
CA GLY A 135 0.04 13.72 2.70
C GLY A 135 0.65 13.91 4.09
N VAL A 136 1.96 14.12 4.15
CA VAL A 136 2.69 14.28 5.43
C VAL A 136 2.98 15.75 5.67
N VAL A 137 2.66 16.23 6.87
CA VAL A 137 2.98 17.58 7.35
C VAL A 137 3.57 17.46 8.76
N GLY A 138 4.88 17.69 8.87
CA GLY A 138 5.60 17.51 10.14
C GLY A 138 5.48 16.07 10.65
N THR A 139 4.91 15.88 11.82
CA THR A 139 4.68 14.59 12.46
C THR A 139 3.24 14.09 12.33
N SER A 140 2.50 14.61 11.35
CA SER A 140 1.13 14.20 11.09
C SER A 140 0.98 13.75 9.65
N MET A 141 0.20 12.71 9.43
CA MET A 141 -0.18 12.21 8.12
C MET A 141 -1.67 12.44 7.91
N GLY A 142 -2.02 13.18 6.87
CA GLY A 142 -3.39 13.31 6.39
C GLY A 142 -3.75 12.12 5.51
N VAL A 143 -4.93 11.57 5.71
CA VAL A 143 -5.53 10.50 4.91
C VAL A 143 -6.85 11.01 4.35
N ALA A 144 -6.92 11.22 3.03
CA ALA A 144 -8.09 11.76 2.37
C ALA A 144 -8.73 10.72 1.43
N PRO A 145 -9.98 10.29 1.66
CA PRO A 145 -10.72 9.46 0.73
C PRO A 145 -11.19 10.31 -0.46
N VAL A 146 -10.40 10.32 -1.53
CA VAL A 146 -10.71 11.07 -2.77
C VAL A 146 -11.68 10.34 -3.69
N LYS A 147 -11.93 9.07 -3.42
CA LYS A 147 -12.99 8.27 -4.00
C LYS A 147 -13.42 7.19 -3.02
N ASN A 148 -14.71 7.03 -2.84
CA ASN A 148 -15.28 5.92 -2.08
C ASN A 148 -16.64 5.53 -2.71
N ARG A 149 -16.73 4.31 -3.23
CA ARG A 149 -17.96 3.82 -3.87
C ARG A 149 -19.06 3.57 -2.86
N TYR A 150 -18.72 3.32 -1.61
CA TYR A 150 -19.65 2.88 -0.56
C TYR A 150 -19.83 3.90 0.57
N GLY A 151 -19.20 5.06 0.47
CA GLY A 151 -19.27 6.06 1.53
C GLY A 151 -18.86 7.46 1.08
N LYS A 152 -18.59 8.32 2.06
CA LYS A 152 -18.19 9.70 1.80
C LYS A 152 -16.82 9.76 1.14
N ALA A 153 -16.66 10.70 0.22
CA ALA A 153 -15.38 11.03 -0.40
C ALA A 153 -15.40 12.49 -0.86
N ASP A 154 -14.22 13.09 -0.91
CA ASP A 154 -14.01 14.40 -1.51
C ASP A 154 -12.91 14.32 -2.57
N ALA A 155 -13.29 14.46 -3.83
CA ALA A 155 -12.37 14.37 -4.95
C ALA A 155 -11.25 15.43 -4.93
N GLY A 156 -11.44 16.51 -4.18
CA GLY A 156 -10.45 17.58 -3.99
C GLY A 156 -9.37 17.24 -2.95
N GLY A 157 -9.60 16.23 -2.09
CA GLY A 157 -8.66 15.84 -1.04
C GLY A 157 -8.72 16.73 0.22
N ALA A 158 -9.69 17.65 0.32
CA ALA A 158 -9.83 18.52 1.49
C ALA A 158 -10.46 17.82 2.70
N LEU A 159 -11.32 16.83 2.45
CA LEU A 159 -11.87 16.00 3.51
C LEU A 159 -10.83 14.95 3.91
N MET A 160 -10.07 15.22 4.97
CA MET A 160 -9.03 14.31 5.44
C MET A 160 -9.14 14.08 6.95
N THR A 161 -8.67 12.92 7.37
CA THR A 161 -8.40 12.59 8.77
C THR A 161 -6.91 12.67 9.01
N TRP A 162 -6.52 13.26 10.11
CA TRP A 162 -5.13 13.33 10.52
C TRP A 162 -4.83 12.19 11.51
N ILE A 163 -3.66 11.59 11.33
CA ILE A 163 -3.11 10.57 12.21
C ILE A 163 -1.69 10.98 12.62
N ALA A 164 -1.23 10.56 13.78
CA ALA A 164 0.13 10.76 14.21
C ALA A 164 1.06 9.91 13.34
N PHE A 165 2.17 10.48 12.88
CA PHE A 165 3.14 9.82 12.05
C PHE A 165 4.55 10.12 12.53
N ASN A 166 5.32 9.08 12.83
CA ASN A 166 6.73 9.20 13.15
C ASN A 166 7.55 8.40 12.14
N PRO A 167 8.19 9.08 11.16
CA PRO A 167 8.95 8.40 10.11
C PRO A 167 10.19 7.67 10.63
N GLU A 168 10.81 8.15 11.72
CA GLU A 168 12.00 7.52 12.31
C GLU A 168 11.68 6.10 12.83
N TYR A 169 10.49 5.94 13.40
CA TYR A 169 10.03 4.65 13.93
C TYR A 169 9.08 3.92 12.99
N MET A 170 8.79 4.48 11.81
CA MET A 170 7.74 3.98 10.90
C MET A 170 6.44 3.70 11.64
N PHE A 171 6.06 4.63 12.51
CA PHE A 171 4.95 4.47 13.43
C PHE A 171 3.78 5.38 13.06
N VAL A 172 2.60 4.81 13.09
CA VAL A 172 1.33 5.50 12.83
C VAL A 172 0.39 5.20 13.99
N ASP A 173 -0.28 6.21 14.50
CA ASP A 173 -1.25 6.07 15.60
C ASP A 173 -2.34 7.14 15.50
N ASP A 174 -3.37 7.02 16.29
CA ASP A 174 -4.36 8.07 16.45
C ASP A 174 -3.71 9.32 17.08
N ILE A 175 -4.15 10.50 16.66
CA ILE A 175 -3.78 11.73 17.37
C ILE A 175 -4.50 11.68 18.71
N PRO A 176 -3.78 11.76 19.85
CA PRO A 176 -4.42 11.77 21.15
C PRO A 176 -5.47 12.89 21.19
N GLU A 177 -6.72 12.56 21.53
CA GLU A 177 -7.70 13.57 21.87
C GLU A 177 -7.11 14.39 23.04
N ASN A 178 -6.97 15.68 22.84
CA ASN A 178 -6.42 16.57 23.86
C ASN A 178 -7.14 16.34 25.19
N VAL A 179 -6.38 15.87 26.16
CA VAL A 179 -6.77 15.85 27.57
C VAL A 179 -6.79 17.29 28.09
#